data_9343ba3d833b0c027ac7546bf5c93481
#
_entry.id   9343ba3d833b0c027ac7546bf5c93481
#
_cell.length_a   1.000
_cell.length_b   1.000
_cell.length_c   1.000
_cell.angle_alpha   90.00
_cell.angle_beta   90.00
_cell.angle_gamma   90.00
#
_symmetry.space_group_name_H-M   'P 1'
#
loop_
_entity.id
_entity.type
_entity.pdbx_description
1 polymer ?
#
loop_
_entity_poly.entity_id
_entity_poly.type
_entity_poly.pdbx_seq_one_letter_code
_entity_poly.pdbx_strand_id
1 'polypeptide(L)'
;LTGGIMAADVLENVQLLAITRELGARPIDARLTLLRLFTWLKWGGLALWFLLMRFYFQSAGRFGRFVGWVSLFPLLLGIAAFVRPGLMSELFALSIGLLFLLLTVYSWRARHSRLSPADNSFSMGDL
;
A
#
# COMPACT_ATOMS: atom_id res chain seq x y z
N LEU A 1 -2.70 1.73 12.85
CA LEU A 1 -1.66 1.55 11.84
C LEU A 1 -1.67 2.66 10.79
N THR A 2 -2.81 2.98 10.17
CA THR A 2 -2.93 4.01 9.11
C THR A 2 -2.47 5.39 9.59
N GLY A 3 -2.86 5.82 10.80
CA GLY A 3 -2.40 7.08 11.38
C GLY A 3 -0.88 7.14 11.57
N GLY A 4 -0.24 6.02 11.95
CA GLY A 4 1.22 5.94 12.05
C GLY A 4 1.92 6.08 10.70
N ILE A 5 1.36 5.48 9.63
CA ILE A 5 1.88 5.60 8.27
C ILE A 5 1.78 7.06 7.78
N MET A 6 0.65 7.73 8.02
CA MET A 6 0.45 9.13 7.66
C MET A 6 1.42 10.05 8.43
N ALA A 7 1.60 9.80 9.73
CA ALA A 7 2.55 10.56 10.54
C ALA A 7 3.99 10.38 10.04
N ALA A 8 4.40 9.15 9.68
CA ALA A 8 5.71 8.88 9.12
C ALA A 8 5.92 9.60 7.78
N ASP A 9 4.90 9.66 6.93
CA ASP A 9 4.94 10.39 5.65
C ASP A 9 5.14 11.91 5.85
N VAL A 10 4.39 12.51 6.78
CA VAL A 10 4.55 13.93 7.12
C VAL A 10 5.95 14.20 7.68
N LEU A 11 6.45 13.37 8.59
CA LEU A 11 7.77 13.52 9.18
C LEU A 11 8.89 13.34 8.15
N GLU A 12 8.75 12.41 7.21
CA GLU A 12 9.66 12.24 6.08
C GLU A 12 9.74 13.52 5.25
N ASN A 13 8.60 14.12 4.88
CA ASN A 13 8.55 15.34 4.11
C ASN A 13 9.16 16.54 4.87
N VAL A 14 8.91 16.65 6.17
CA VAL A 14 9.54 17.68 7.03
C VAL A 14 11.07 17.53 7.03
N GLN A 15 11.59 16.30 7.13
CA GLN A 15 13.05 16.07 7.09
C GLN A 15 13.63 16.42 5.71
N LEU A 16 12.96 16.07 4.62
CA LEU A 16 13.39 16.45 3.26
C LEU A 16 13.48 17.98 3.09
N LEU A 17 12.46 18.71 3.55
CA LEU A 17 12.45 20.18 3.53
C LEU A 17 13.57 20.79 4.39
N ALA A 18 13.84 20.20 5.56
CA ALA A 18 14.90 20.66 6.42
C ALA A 18 16.29 20.41 5.80
N ILE A 19 16.50 19.24 5.18
CA ILE A 19 17.74 18.93 4.49
C ILE A 19 17.98 19.89 3.32
N THR A 20 16.95 20.18 2.51
CA THR A 20 17.06 21.11 1.37
C THR A 20 17.39 22.55 1.81
N ARG A 21 16.94 22.98 2.97
CA ARG A 21 17.25 24.32 3.52
C ARG A 21 18.67 24.43 4.09
N GLU A 22 19.23 23.32 4.56
CA GLU A 22 20.54 23.26 5.21
C GLU A 22 21.67 22.77 4.28
N LEU A 23 21.39 22.55 3.00
CA LEU A 23 22.37 22.15 2.00
C LEU A 23 23.54 23.15 1.97
N GLY A 24 24.71 22.71 2.43
CA GLY A 24 25.95 23.50 2.47
C GLY A 24 26.31 24.13 3.83
N ALA A 25 25.48 24.02 4.86
CA ALA A 25 25.73 24.72 6.13
C ALA A 25 26.19 23.83 7.31
N ARG A 26 25.84 22.52 7.35
CA ARG A 26 26.11 21.62 8.48
C ARG A 26 26.18 20.15 8.05
N PRO A 27 26.82 19.25 8.86
CA PRO A 27 26.73 17.82 8.66
C PRO A 27 25.27 17.35 8.80
N ILE A 28 24.74 16.76 7.74
CA ILE A 28 23.32 16.33 7.62
C ILE A 28 23.10 14.87 8.03
N ASP A 29 24.12 14.18 8.57
CA ASP A 29 24.09 12.74 8.84
C ASP A 29 22.94 12.32 9.77
N ALA A 30 22.71 13.09 10.85
CA ALA A 30 21.62 12.80 11.77
C ALA A 30 20.23 12.91 11.09
N ARG A 31 20.06 13.89 10.21
CA ARG A 31 18.81 14.08 9.45
C ARG A 31 18.60 12.99 8.41
N LEU A 32 19.67 12.54 7.75
CA LEU A 32 19.62 11.41 6.83
C LEU A 32 19.22 10.11 7.54
N THR A 33 19.70 9.92 8.77
CA THR A 33 19.32 8.76 9.60
C THR A 33 17.82 8.82 9.96
N LEU A 34 17.31 9.98 10.38
CA LEU A 34 15.90 10.17 10.67
C LEU A 34 15.03 10.01 9.41
N LEU A 35 15.47 10.55 8.27
CA LEU A 35 14.80 10.39 7.00
C LEU A 35 14.65 8.90 6.64
N ARG A 36 15.75 8.13 6.72
CA ARG A 36 15.72 6.68 6.50
C ARG A 36 14.75 5.97 7.45
N LEU A 37 14.75 6.33 8.73
CA LEU A 37 13.85 5.74 9.72
C LEU A 37 12.38 5.98 9.33
N PHE A 38 12.01 7.23 9.01
CA PHE A 38 10.64 7.55 8.64
C PHE A 38 10.22 6.90 7.31
N THR A 39 11.12 6.86 6.34
CA THR A 39 10.91 6.13 5.09
C THR A 39 10.62 4.65 5.36
N TRP A 40 11.40 3.99 6.22
CA TRP A 40 11.18 2.59 6.58
C TRP A 40 9.91 2.36 7.39
N LEU A 41 9.55 3.27 8.30
CA LEU A 41 8.29 3.20 9.05
C LEU A 41 7.09 3.33 8.13
N LYS A 42 7.12 4.26 7.18
CA LYS A 42 6.07 4.45 6.17
C LYS A 42 5.90 3.21 5.29
N TRP A 43 6.96 2.80 4.62
CA TRP A 43 6.90 1.69 3.67
C TRP A 43 6.71 0.33 4.33
N GLY A 44 7.35 0.09 5.46
CA GLY A 44 7.14 -1.10 6.28
C GLY A 44 5.72 -1.17 6.84
N GLY A 45 5.17 -0.03 7.28
CA GLY A 45 3.78 0.10 7.70
C GLY A 45 2.80 -0.23 6.59
N LEU A 46 3.06 0.24 5.35
CA LEU A 46 2.25 -0.10 4.18
C LEU A 46 2.32 -1.60 3.84
N ALA A 47 3.51 -2.19 3.85
CA ALA A 47 3.66 -3.62 3.62
C ALA A 47 2.91 -4.46 4.66
N LEU A 48 2.99 -4.07 5.93
CA LEU A 48 2.24 -4.71 7.02
C LEU A 48 0.73 -4.52 6.85
N TRP A 49 0.29 -3.34 6.43
CA TRP A 49 -1.12 -3.06 6.17
C TRP A 49 -1.66 -3.98 5.07
N PHE A 50 -0.94 -4.13 3.95
CA PHE A 50 -1.32 -5.06 2.89
C PHE A 50 -1.35 -6.51 3.36
N LEU A 51 -0.39 -6.92 4.20
CA LEU A 51 -0.38 -8.25 4.80
C LEU A 51 -1.62 -8.51 5.63
N LEU A 52 -2.05 -7.54 6.46
CA LEU A 52 -3.27 -7.65 7.26
C LEU A 52 -4.52 -7.69 6.38
N MET A 53 -4.56 -6.91 5.31
CA MET A 53 -5.66 -6.94 4.34
C MET A 53 -5.79 -8.28 3.61
N ARG A 54 -4.73 -9.08 3.51
CA ARG A 54 -4.77 -10.43 2.94
C ARG A 54 -5.86 -11.29 3.57
N PHE A 55 -5.99 -11.26 4.91
CA PHE A 55 -6.98 -12.06 5.63
C PHE A 55 -8.41 -11.69 5.21
N TYR A 56 -8.66 -10.40 4.99
CA TYR A 56 -9.94 -9.92 4.47
C TYR A 56 -10.19 -10.42 3.04
N PHE A 57 -9.19 -10.36 2.16
CA PHE A 57 -9.35 -10.74 0.76
C PHE A 57 -9.48 -12.25 0.53
N GLN A 58 -9.03 -13.10 1.45
CA GLN A 58 -9.17 -14.56 1.32
C GLN A 58 -10.64 -15.01 1.26
N SER A 59 -11.55 -14.29 1.89
CA SER A 59 -13.00 -14.56 1.87
C SER A 59 -13.73 -13.93 0.68
N ALA A 60 -13.09 -13.09 -0.12
CA ALA A 60 -13.71 -12.25 -1.14
C ALA A 60 -13.68 -12.85 -2.57
N GLY A 61 -13.82 -14.16 -2.71
CA GLY A 61 -13.88 -14.85 -4.00
C GLY A 61 -12.52 -15.00 -4.71
N ARG A 62 -12.52 -15.42 -5.99
CA ARG A 62 -11.29 -15.76 -6.73
C ARG A 62 -10.35 -14.57 -6.91
N PHE A 63 -10.91 -13.43 -7.29
CA PHE A 63 -10.11 -12.20 -7.49
C PHE A 63 -9.55 -11.65 -6.17
N GLY A 64 -10.35 -11.68 -5.10
CA GLY A 64 -9.88 -11.29 -3.77
C GLY A 64 -8.72 -12.17 -3.31
N ARG A 65 -8.82 -13.50 -3.49
CA ARG A 65 -7.71 -14.42 -3.19
C ARG A 65 -6.43 -14.09 -3.95
N PHE A 66 -6.54 -13.74 -5.23
CA PHE A 66 -5.40 -13.30 -6.04
C PHE A 66 -4.75 -12.05 -5.44
N VAL A 67 -5.55 -11.01 -5.13
CA VAL A 67 -5.07 -9.78 -4.47
C VAL A 67 -4.40 -10.11 -3.12
N GLY A 68 -4.99 -11.01 -2.34
CA GLY A 68 -4.43 -11.47 -1.08
C GLY A 68 -3.07 -12.17 -1.21
N TRP A 69 -2.83 -12.92 -2.28
CA TRP A 69 -1.51 -13.51 -2.55
C TRP A 69 -0.50 -12.47 -3.00
N VAL A 70 -0.90 -11.55 -3.88
CA VAL A 70 -0.03 -10.46 -4.35
C VAL A 70 0.38 -9.54 -3.19
N SER A 71 -0.44 -9.41 -2.14
CA SER A 71 -0.12 -8.62 -0.95
C SER A 71 1.10 -9.09 -0.15
N LEU A 72 1.61 -10.30 -0.40
CA LEU A 72 2.85 -10.78 0.20
C LEU A 72 4.10 -10.20 -0.46
N PHE A 73 4.01 -9.81 -1.74
CA PHE A 73 5.18 -9.33 -2.49
C PHE A 73 5.84 -8.09 -1.88
N PRO A 74 5.11 -7.05 -1.44
CA PRO A 74 5.73 -5.91 -0.78
C PRO A 74 6.50 -6.28 0.47
N LEU A 75 6.01 -7.23 1.27
CA LEU A 75 6.72 -7.67 2.47
C LEU A 75 8.06 -8.32 2.11
N LEU A 76 8.06 -9.25 1.15
CA LEU A 76 9.27 -9.94 0.71
C LEU A 76 10.27 -8.99 0.05
N LEU A 77 9.78 -8.12 -0.83
CA LEU A 77 10.61 -7.10 -1.50
C LEU A 77 11.11 -6.05 -0.51
N GLY A 78 10.33 -5.67 0.51
CA GLY A 78 10.75 -4.77 1.57
C GLY A 78 11.91 -5.35 2.38
N ILE A 79 11.85 -6.62 2.76
CA ILE A 79 12.94 -7.32 3.44
C ILE A 79 14.18 -7.37 2.52
N ALA A 80 14.01 -7.71 1.24
CA ALA A 80 15.10 -7.74 0.28
C ALA A 80 15.74 -6.35 0.07
N ALA A 81 14.94 -5.29 0.00
CA ALA A 81 15.40 -3.92 -0.12
C ALA A 81 16.16 -3.43 1.13
N PHE A 82 15.78 -3.92 2.31
CA PHE A 82 16.52 -3.63 3.54
C PHE A 82 17.92 -4.23 3.52
N VAL A 83 18.07 -5.45 2.99
CA VAL A 83 19.37 -6.14 2.90
C VAL A 83 20.21 -5.62 1.73
N ARG A 84 19.59 -5.33 0.59
CA ARG A 84 20.24 -4.83 -0.64
C ARG A 84 19.45 -3.65 -1.20
N PRO A 85 19.79 -2.41 -0.79
CA PRO A 85 19.17 -1.20 -1.37
C PRO A 85 19.53 -1.07 -2.86
N GLY A 86 18.79 -0.24 -3.58
CA GLY A 86 18.92 -0.03 -5.02
C GLY A 86 17.73 -0.61 -5.76
N LEU A 87 17.94 -1.48 -6.74
CA LEU A 87 16.88 -2.07 -7.57
C LEU A 87 15.74 -2.71 -6.72
N MET A 88 16.10 -3.33 -5.59
CA MET A 88 15.08 -3.93 -4.69
C MET A 88 14.14 -2.88 -4.08
N SER A 89 14.65 -1.67 -3.79
CA SER A 89 13.82 -0.57 -3.30
C SER A 89 12.85 -0.06 -4.37
N GLU A 90 13.27 -0.02 -5.62
CA GLU A 90 12.40 0.36 -6.75
C GLU A 90 11.31 -0.68 -6.98
N LEU A 91 11.68 -1.98 -7.00
CA LEU A 91 10.73 -3.07 -7.12
C LEU A 91 9.73 -3.11 -5.96
N PHE A 92 10.19 -2.80 -4.75
CA PHE A 92 9.33 -2.67 -3.58
C PHE A 92 8.31 -1.55 -3.75
N ALA A 93 8.73 -0.35 -4.16
CA ALA A 93 7.83 0.78 -4.41
C ALA A 93 6.82 0.46 -5.52
N LEU A 94 7.28 -0.15 -6.63
CA LEU A 94 6.40 -0.58 -7.72
C LEU A 94 5.38 -1.61 -7.27
N SER A 95 5.75 -2.56 -6.41
CA SER A 95 4.84 -3.58 -5.88
C SER A 95 3.72 -2.98 -5.04
N ILE A 96 4.02 -1.95 -4.24
CA ILE A 96 3.01 -1.20 -3.48
C ILE A 96 2.08 -0.42 -4.42
N GLY A 97 2.63 0.28 -5.43
CA GLY A 97 1.84 0.97 -6.45
C GLY A 97 0.90 0.04 -7.19
N LEU A 98 1.37 -1.15 -7.58
CA LEU A 98 0.55 -2.17 -8.22
C LEU A 98 -0.59 -2.64 -7.31
N LEU A 99 -0.33 -2.84 -6.02
CA LEU A 99 -1.39 -3.21 -5.08
C LEU A 99 -2.46 -2.12 -4.92
N PHE A 100 -2.07 -0.85 -4.87
CA PHE A 100 -3.06 0.24 -4.86
C PHE A 100 -3.92 0.23 -6.12
N LEU A 101 -3.32 -0.02 -7.29
CA LEU A 101 -4.05 -0.17 -8.54
C LEU A 101 -5.05 -1.35 -8.49
N LEU A 102 -4.59 -2.53 -8.03
CA LEU A 102 -5.44 -3.71 -7.87
C LEU A 102 -6.59 -3.48 -6.88
N LEU A 103 -6.35 -2.78 -5.77
CA LEU A 103 -7.37 -2.39 -4.82
C LEU A 103 -8.41 -1.44 -5.43
N THR A 104 -7.96 -0.49 -6.23
CA THR A 104 -8.85 0.43 -6.96
C THR A 104 -9.75 -0.34 -7.91
N VAL A 105 -9.18 -1.25 -8.71
CA VAL A 105 -9.94 -2.12 -9.61
C VAL A 105 -10.90 -3.03 -8.84
N TYR A 106 -10.45 -3.61 -7.72
CA TYR A 106 -11.29 -4.42 -6.85
C TYR A 106 -12.50 -3.65 -6.32
N SER A 107 -12.27 -2.45 -5.79
CA SER A 107 -13.31 -1.59 -5.24
C SER A 107 -14.32 -1.17 -6.31
N TRP A 108 -13.83 -0.86 -7.51
CA TRP A 108 -14.69 -0.51 -8.65
C TRP A 108 -15.58 -1.69 -9.07
N ARG A 109 -15.01 -2.88 -9.22
CA ARG A 109 -15.79 -4.09 -9.56
C ARG A 109 -16.84 -4.43 -8.48
N ALA A 110 -16.46 -4.35 -7.21
CA ALA A 110 -17.37 -4.60 -6.10
C ALA A 110 -18.55 -3.62 -6.06
N ARG A 111 -18.32 -2.37 -6.45
CA ARG A 111 -19.39 -1.36 -6.58
C ARG A 111 -20.33 -1.69 -7.72
N HIS A 112 -19.83 -2.06 -8.89
CA HIS A 112 -20.66 -2.38 -10.04
C HIS A 112 -21.52 -3.62 -9.83
N SER A 113 -21.00 -4.66 -9.19
CA SER A 113 -21.77 -5.87 -8.89
C SER A 113 -22.94 -5.63 -7.91
N ARG A 114 -22.87 -4.58 -7.08
CA ARG A 114 -23.98 -4.19 -6.19
C ARG A 114 -25.03 -3.32 -6.86
N LEU A 115 -24.69 -2.65 -7.95
CA LEU A 115 -25.58 -1.73 -8.67
C LEU A 115 -26.32 -2.41 -9.82
N SER A 116 -25.98 -3.64 -10.19
CA SER A 116 -26.80 -4.43 -11.10
C SER A 116 -28.03 -4.92 -10.33
N PRO A 117 -29.23 -4.40 -10.59
CA PRO A 117 -30.44 -4.91 -9.96
C PRO A 117 -30.57 -6.37 -10.37
N ALA A 118 -30.79 -7.25 -9.41
CA ALA A 118 -31.32 -8.56 -9.72
C ALA A 118 -32.57 -8.29 -10.57
N ASP A 119 -32.55 -8.82 -11.78
CA ASP A 119 -33.66 -8.82 -12.69
C ASP A 119 -34.85 -9.40 -11.91
N ASN A 120 -35.69 -8.50 -11.37
CA ASN A 120 -36.96 -8.87 -10.77
C ASN A 120 -37.86 -9.28 -11.93
N SER A 121 -37.58 -10.44 -12.50
CA SER A 121 -38.58 -11.21 -13.20
C SER A 121 -39.62 -11.63 -12.16
N PHE A 122 -40.40 -10.64 -11.73
CA PHE A 122 -41.73 -10.92 -11.18
C PHE A 122 -42.50 -11.57 -12.34
N SER A 123 -42.46 -12.88 -12.38
CA SER A 123 -43.36 -13.69 -13.16
C SER A 123 -44.78 -13.35 -12.70
N MET A 124 -45.36 -12.34 -13.34
CA MET A 124 -46.79 -12.01 -13.28
C MET A 124 -47.49 -12.99 -14.20
N GLY A 125 -47.64 -14.20 -13.76
CA GLY A 125 -48.22 -15.27 -14.54
C GLY A 125 -48.81 -16.37 -13.67
N ASP A 126 -49.71 -16.01 -12.74
CA ASP A 126 -50.68 -16.93 -12.16
C ASP A 126 -51.86 -16.10 -11.61
N LEU A 127 -52.76 -15.72 -12.50
CA LEU A 127 -54.16 -15.42 -12.21
C LEU A 127 -55.06 -16.15 -13.22
#